data_2227f36b4b1a323bb6eb15bd923ccafc
#
_entry.id   2227f36b4b1a323bb6eb15bd923ccafc
#
_cell.length_a   1.000
_cell.length_b   1.000
_cell.length_c   1.000
_cell.angle_alpha   90.00
_cell.angle_beta   90.00
_cell.angle_gamma   90.00
#
_symmetry.space_group_name_H-M   'P 1'
#
loop_
_entity.id
_entity.type
_entity.pdbx_description
1 polymer ?
#
loop_
_entity_poly.entity_id
_entity_poly.type
_entity_poly.pdbx_seq_one_letter_code
_entity_poly.pdbx_strand_id
1 'polypeptide(L)'
;MKTIVINASPRKRWNTAQILKSAYEGAKSVGADVEYIDLYDIDLKGCMSCLVCKSKKTEKVKCYWRDDLSPIIERILEADILLVGSPIYFGKPTSHFRALMERLIFCILSYDDYGSYYKGKLNVGLFYTMNAPEDVYNEVYEEDLKENENLFNLLNANVITYPVFNTLQVKDYSKYHMSAFNEEDKKEFNKNQFPKDLEEAFRIGAKLSKKIK
;
A
#
# COMPACT_ATOMS: atom_id res chain seq x y z
N MET A 1 10.83 -1.79 -16.27
CA MET A 1 9.89 -0.91 -15.57
C MET A 1 10.43 -0.70 -14.16
N LYS A 2 10.35 0.52 -13.64
CA LYS A 2 10.75 0.87 -12.26
C LYS A 2 9.57 0.62 -11.33
N THR A 3 9.74 -0.22 -10.35
CA THR A 3 8.70 -0.62 -9.40
C THR A 3 9.12 -0.26 -7.97
N ILE A 4 8.29 0.46 -7.24
CA ILE A 4 8.49 0.75 -5.83
C ILE A 4 7.52 -0.10 -5.01
N VAL A 5 8.04 -0.82 -4.02
CA VAL A 5 7.24 -1.63 -3.09
C VAL A 5 7.29 -0.98 -1.71
N ILE A 6 6.14 -0.64 -1.16
CA ILE A 6 6.00 0.06 0.12
C ILE A 6 5.30 -0.83 1.13
N ASN A 7 6.00 -1.20 2.18
CA ASN A 7 5.41 -1.86 3.34
C ASN A 7 5.02 -0.84 4.41
N ALA A 8 3.73 -0.64 4.60
CA ALA A 8 3.17 0.21 5.65
C ALA A 8 2.73 -0.60 6.90
N SER A 9 3.34 -1.77 7.13
CA SER A 9 3.12 -2.57 8.33
C SER A 9 4.25 -2.39 9.34
N PRO A 10 3.95 -2.20 10.64
CA PRO A 10 4.99 -2.19 11.69
C PRO A 10 5.66 -3.57 11.87
N ARG A 11 5.02 -4.63 11.35
CA ARG A 11 5.48 -6.01 11.49
C ARG A 11 6.17 -6.50 10.23
N LYS A 12 7.42 -6.11 10.01
CA LYS A 12 8.23 -6.31 8.80
C LYS A 12 8.43 -7.76 8.30
N ARG A 13 8.03 -8.75 9.08
CA ARG A 13 8.16 -10.18 8.74
C ARG A 13 6.82 -10.92 8.85
N TRP A 14 5.71 -10.19 8.90
CA TRP A 14 4.39 -10.75 9.10
C TRP A 14 3.54 -10.68 7.82
N ASN A 15 2.25 -10.87 7.93
CA ASN A 15 1.33 -11.07 6.80
C ASN A 15 1.54 -10.07 5.65
N THR A 16 1.38 -8.77 5.90
CA THR A 16 1.54 -7.73 4.87
C THR A 16 2.90 -7.76 4.19
N ALA A 17 3.97 -7.90 5.00
CA ALA A 17 5.32 -7.96 4.46
C ALA A 17 5.56 -9.23 3.62
N GLN A 18 4.94 -10.37 3.97
CA GLN A 18 5.03 -11.60 3.18
C GLN A 18 4.30 -11.47 1.84
N ILE A 19 3.09 -10.91 1.86
CA ILE A 19 2.32 -10.59 0.65
C ILE A 19 3.12 -9.67 -0.28
N LEU A 20 3.66 -8.58 0.25
CA LEU A 20 4.45 -7.63 -0.54
C LEU A 20 5.76 -8.21 -1.05
N LYS A 21 6.40 -9.09 -0.30
CA LYS A 21 7.59 -9.82 -0.78
C LYS A 21 7.25 -10.77 -1.93
N SER A 22 6.09 -11.41 -1.88
CA SER A 22 5.62 -12.22 -3.00
C SER A 22 5.36 -11.37 -4.25
N ALA A 23 4.70 -10.23 -4.10
CA ALA A 23 4.48 -9.28 -5.19
C ALA A 23 5.80 -8.69 -5.74
N TYR A 24 6.78 -8.41 -4.87
CA TYR A 24 8.14 -8.00 -5.23
C TYR A 24 8.83 -9.05 -6.12
N GLU A 25 8.80 -10.32 -5.71
CA GLU A 25 9.38 -11.41 -6.51
C GLU A 25 8.65 -11.59 -7.84
N GLY A 26 7.32 -11.40 -7.86
CA GLY A 26 6.53 -11.37 -9.09
C GLY A 26 7.00 -10.28 -10.05
N ALA A 27 7.20 -9.05 -9.57
CA ALA A 27 7.72 -7.95 -10.38
C ALA A 27 9.13 -8.24 -10.92
N LYS A 28 10.01 -8.77 -10.08
CA LYS A 28 11.38 -9.18 -10.50
C LYS A 28 11.38 -10.27 -11.54
N SER A 29 10.46 -11.22 -11.47
CA SER A 29 10.39 -12.36 -12.40
C SER A 29 10.16 -11.93 -13.86
N VAL A 30 9.62 -10.75 -14.07
CA VAL A 30 9.40 -10.16 -15.41
C VAL A 30 10.43 -9.09 -15.78
N GLY A 31 11.52 -8.98 -15.02
CA GLY A 31 12.67 -8.10 -15.31
C GLY A 31 12.44 -6.64 -14.89
N ALA A 32 11.56 -6.36 -13.93
CA ALA A 32 11.44 -5.02 -13.37
C ALA A 32 12.63 -4.67 -12.46
N ASP A 33 13.00 -3.40 -12.42
CA ASP A 33 13.90 -2.83 -11.41
C ASP A 33 13.04 -2.49 -10.18
N VAL A 34 13.29 -3.18 -9.06
CA VAL A 34 12.39 -3.16 -7.91
C VAL A 34 13.10 -2.70 -6.65
N GLU A 35 12.59 -1.62 -6.05
CA GLU A 35 13.00 -1.11 -4.72
C GLU A 35 11.94 -1.50 -3.68
N TYR A 36 12.38 -1.97 -2.48
CA TYR A 36 11.49 -2.30 -1.35
C TYR A 36 11.77 -1.38 -0.17
N ILE A 37 10.72 -0.77 0.39
CA ILE A 37 10.82 0.22 1.48
C ILE A 37 9.86 -0.14 2.60
N ASP A 38 10.38 -0.23 3.82
CA ASP A 38 9.59 -0.35 5.05
C ASP A 38 9.35 1.05 5.64
N LEU A 39 8.10 1.54 5.63
CA LEU A 39 7.77 2.88 6.16
C LEU A 39 8.02 3.04 7.67
N TYR A 40 8.05 1.94 8.40
CA TYR A 40 8.35 1.97 9.84
C TYR A 40 9.85 2.00 10.17
N ASP A 41 10.72 2.09 9.15
CA ASP A 41 12.17 2.27 9.32
C ASP A 41 12.62 3.72 9.13
N ILE A 42 11.72 4.60 8.71
CA ILE A 42 12.03 5.98 8.36
C ILE A 42 11.32 6.97 9.30
N ASP A 43 11.93 8.12 9.51
CA ASP A 43 11.27 9.25 10.16
C ASP A 43 10.36 9.93 9.15
N LEU A 44 9.05 9.90 9.40
CA LEU A 44 8.05 10.49 8.54
C LEU A 44 6.92 11.16 9.33
N LYS A 45 6.36 12.20 8.73
CA LYS A 45 5.14 12.85 9.21
C LYS A 45 4.09 12.90 8.11
N GLY A 46 2.83 12.98 8.49
CA GLY A 46 1.73 13.30 7.58
C GLY A 46 1.90 14.69 6.96
N CYS A 47 0.95 15.12 6.15
CA CYS A 47 0.98 16.43 5.53
C CYS A 47 0.89 17.55 6.59
N MET A 48 1.91 18.40 6.65
CA MET A 48 1.98 19.54 7.58
C MET A 48 1.27 20.78 7.09
N SER A 49 0.54 20.70 5.97
CA SER A 49 -0.19 21.83 5.37
C SER A 49 0.66 23.09 5.19
N CYS A 50 1.94 22.95 4.90
CA CYS A 50 2.85 24.08 4.71
C CYS A 50 2.62 24.84 3.39
N LEU A 51 1.82 24.29 2.48
CA LEU A 51 1.42 24.85 1.19
C LEU A 51 2.56 25.20 0.22
N VAL A 52 3.80 24.83 0.52
CA VAL A 52 4.94 25.10 -0.37
C VAL A 52 4.75 24.43 -1.73
N CYS A 53 4.20 23.21 -1.80
CA CYS A 53 3.87 22.52 -3.05
C CYS A 53 2.74 23.21 -3.86
N LYS A 54 2.05 24.22 -3.29
CA LYS A 54 1.00 25.00 -3.95
C LYS A 54 1.49 26.40 -4.36
N SER A 55 2.70 26.78 -3.94
CA SER A 55 3.24 28.11 -4.26
C SER A 55 3.50 28.25 -5.76
N LYS A 56 3.19 29.45 -6.30
CA LYS A 56 3.53 29.81 -7.70
C LYS A 56 5.05 29.92 -7.95
N LYS A 57 5.86 29.95 -6.86
CA LYS A 57 7.32 30.10 -6.91
C LYS A 57 8.07 28.76 -6.82
N THR A 58 7.37 27.66 -6.69
CA THR A 58 7.97 26.32 -6.54
C THR A 58 7.52 25.38 -7.66
N GLU A 59 8.32 24.34 -7.89
CA GLU A 59 7.98 23.29 -8.82
C GLU A 59 6.73 22.54 -8.36
N LYS A 60 5.90 22.14 -9.30
CA LYS A 60 4.75 21.28 -9.07
C LYS A 60 5.19 19.81 -8.87
N VAL A 61 4.30 18.97 -8.42
CA VAL A 61 4.52 17.51 -8.29
C VAL A 61 5.68 17.19 -7.34
N LYS A 62 5.83 17.97 -6.28
CA LYS A 62 6.92 17.81 -5.30
C LYS A 62 6.45 18.13 -3.88
N CYS A 63 6.82 17.27 -2.91
CA CYS A 63 6.65 17.57 -1.50
C CYS A 63 7.92 18.21 -0.95
N TYR A 64 7.82 19.38 -0.33
CA TYR A 64 8.96 20.18 0.16
C TYR A 64 9.23 19.99 1.66
N TRP A 65 8.43 19.18 2.35
CA TRP A 65 8.71 18.86 3.75
C TRP A 65 10.00 18.06 3.87
N ARG A 66 10.86 18.42 4.80
CA ARG A 66 12.20 17.80 4.94
C ARG A 66 12.15 16.68 5.97
N ASP A 67 12.01 15.47 5.49
CA ASP A 67 12.12 14.21 6.21
C ASP A 67 12.47 13.07 5.22
N ASP A 68 12.53 11.83 5.71
CA ASP A 68 12.89 10.67 4.87
C ASP A 68 11.79 10.31 3.84
N LEU A 69 10.55 10.75 4.04
CA LEU A 69 9.44 10.45 3.13
C LEU A 69 9.47 11.26 1.84
N SER A 70 9.94 12.52 1.86
CA SER A 70 9.94 13.38 0.68
C SER A 70 10.72 12.78 -0.51
N PRO A 71 11.97 12.29 -0.35
CA PRO A 71 12.67 11.65 -1.46
C PRO A 71 12.04 10.33 -1.91
N ILE A 72 11.29 9.63 -1.04
CA ILE A 72 10.53 8.44 -1.42
C ILE A 72 9.36 8.83 -2.33
N ILE A 73 8.62 9.90 -1.99
CA ILE A 73 7.54 10.42 -2.83
C ILE A 73 8.06 10.80 -4.23
N GLU A 74 9.21 11.46 -4.32
CA GLU A 74 9.83 11.80 -5.61
C GLU A 74 10.09 10.53 -6.43
N ARG A 75 10.68 9.48 -5.82
CA ARG A 75 10.91 8.19 -6.50
C ARG A 75 9.63 7.48 -6.92
N ILE A 76 8.56 7.56 -6.11
CA ILE A 76 7.24 7.00 -6.47
C ILE A 76 6.68 7.72 -7.70
N LEU A 77 6.76 9.06 -7.76
CA LEU A 77 6.25 9.84 -8.87
C LEU A 77 7.06 9.67 -10.18
N GLU A 78 8.30 9.16 -10.08
CA GLU A 78 9.13 8.77 -11.22
C GLU A 78 9.02 7.29 -11.60
N ALA A 79 8.32 6.48 -10.81
CA ALA A 79 8.16 5.06 -11.05
C ALA A 79 7.03 4.75 -12.06
N ASP A 80 7.07 3.55 -12.64
CA ASP A 80 6.00 3.02 -13.48
C ASP A 80 4.93 2.32 -12.63
N ILE A 81 5.36 1.72 -11.49
CA ILE A 81 4.51 0.88 -10.65
C ILE A 81 4.76 1.17 -9.16
N LEU A 82 3.67 1.24 -8.41
CA LEU A 82 3.64 1.24 -6.95
C LEU A 82 2.92 -0.01 -6.46
N LEU A 83 3.61 -0.85 -5.68
CA LEU A 83 3.01 -1.94 -4.91
C LEU A 83 3.01 -1.52 -3.44
N VAL A 84 1.85 -1.28 -2.86
CA VAL A 84 1.77 -0.80 -1.48
C VAL A 84 0.85 -1.66 -0.66
N GLY A 85 1.25 -1.98 0.58
CA GLY A 85 0.47 -2.82 1.47
C GLY A 85 0.39 -2.27 2.89
N SER A 86 -0.76 -2.48 3.51
CA SER A 86 -1.05 -2.08 4.89
C SER A 86 -1.90 -3.12 5.60
N PRO A 87 -1.66 -3.41 6.88
CA PRO A 87 -2.67 -4.06 7.69
C PRO A 87 -3.81 -3.08 7.96
N ILE A 88 -5.01 -3.62 8.15
CA ILE A 88 -6.20 -2.83 8.50
C ILE A 88 -6.39 -2.84 10.02
N TYR A 89 -6.41 -1.64 10.59
CA TYR A 89 -6.66 -1.38 12.00
C TYR A 89 -7.91 -0.54 12.15
N PHE A 90 -8.93 -1.07 12.83
CA PHE A 90 -10.22 -0.38 13.02
C PHE A 90 -10.84 0.10 11.69
N GLY A 91 -10.82 -0.77 10.66
CA GLY A 91 -11.37 -0.48 9.33
C GLY A 91 -10.52 0.42 8.44
N LYS A 92 -9.37 0.90 8.91
CA LYS A 92 -8.51 1.83 8.15
C LYS A 92 -7.07 1.31 8.02
N PRO A 93 -6.35 1.69 6.97
CA PRO A 93 -4.90 1.45 6.88
C PRO A 93 -4.13 2.14 8.00
N THR A 94 -2.88 1.73 8.20
CA THR A 94 -2.02 2.29 9.25
C THR A 94 -1.78 3.79 9.10
N SER A 95 -1.38 4.45 10.19
CA SER A 95 -1.00 5.87 10.20
C SER A 95 0.11 6.18 9.20
N HIS A 96 1.08 5.29 9.02
CA HIS A 96 2.19 5.47 8.07
C HIS A 96 1.70 5.38 6.61
N PHE A 97 0.78 4.47 6.31
CA PHE A 97 0.11 4.45 5.01
C PHE A 97 -0.63 5.77 4.77
N ARG A 98 -1.39 6.24 5.77
CA ARG A 98 -2.14 7.48 5.68
C ARG A 98 -1.23 8.69 5.46
N ALA A 99 -0.12 8.78 6.19
CA ALA A 99 0.87 9.84 6.03
C ALA A 99 1.48 9.87 4.62
N LEU A 100 1.80 8.68 4.06
CA LEU A 100 2.23 8.56 2.66
C LEU A 100 1.15 9.11 1.72
N MET A 101 -0.11 8.66 1.85
CA MET A 101 -1.20 9.06 0.97
C MET A 101 -1.47 10.57 1.04
N GLU A 102 -1.54 11.13 2.24
CA GLU A 102 -1.74 12.58 2.42
C GLU A 102 -0.70 13.40 1.65
N ARG A 103 0.56 13.01 1.72
CA ARG A 103 1.65 13.76 1.10
C ARG A 103 1.80 13.50 -0.39
N LEU A 104 1.66 12.23 -0.82
CA LEU A 104 1.72 11.85 -2.22
C LEU A 104 0.61 12.52 -3.02
N ILE A 105 -0.61 12.45 -2.51
CA ILE A 105 -1.78 13.01 -3.22
C ILE A 105 -1.81 14.53 -3.11
N PHE A 106 -1.54 15.10 -1.92
CA PHE A 106 -1.61 16.54 -1.77
C PHE A 106 -0.60 17.28 -2.65
N CYS A 107 0.62 16.77 -2.82
CA CYS A 107 1.62 17.49 -3.61
C CYS A 107 1.31 17.54 -5.13
N ILE A 108 0.47 16.63 -5.61
CA ILE A 108 0.04 16.59 -7.03
C ILE A 108 -1.33 17.22 -7.28
N LEU A 109 -2.18 17.34 -6.26
CA LEU A 109 -3.52 17.93 -6.38
C LEU A 109 -3.45 19.41 -6.81
N SER A 110 -4.26 19.79 -7.79
CA SER A 110 -4.49 21.18 -8.18
C SER A 110 -5.65 21.78 -7.38
N TYR A 111 -5.46 22.99 -6.82
CA TYR A 111 -6.53 23.78 -6.22
C TYR A 111 -7.21 24.74 -7.21
N ASP A 112 -6.72 24.79 -8.44
CA ASP A 112 -7.33 25.64 -9.46
C ASP A 112 -8.58 24.96 -10.09
N ASP A 113 -8.52 23.62 -10.23
CA ASP A 113 -9.56 22.83 -10.91
C ASP A 113 -9.85 21.46 -10.25
N TYR A 114 -9.27 21.20 -9.07
CA TYR A 114 -9.31 19.90 -8.37
C TYR A 114 -8.78 18.70 -9.17
N GLY A 115 -8.08 18.96 -10.26
CA GLY A 115 -7.39 17.96 -11.06
C GLY A 115 -6.00 17.61 -10.51
N SER A 116 -5.15 17.08 -11.39
CA SER A 116 -3.78 16.70 -11.03
C SER A 116 -2.74 17.43 -11.86
N TYR A 117 -1.69 17.91 -11.20
CA TYR A 117 -0.47 18.39 -11.86
C TYR A 117 0.40 17.25 -12.39
N TYR A 118 0.22 16.03 -11.90
CA TYR A 118 0.96 14.86 -12.36
C TYR A 118 0.51 14.46 -13.77
N LYS A 119 1.46 14.33 -14.68
CA LYS A 119 1.19 13.99 -16.09
C LYS A 119 1.68 12.59 -16.49
N GLY A 120 2.33 11.89 -15.54
CA GLY A 120 2.74 10.50 -15.73
C GLY A 120 1.56 9.55 -15.60
N LYS A 121 1.88 8.25 -15.60
CA LYS A 121 0.94 7.17 -15.29
C LYS A 121 1.61 6.21 -14.32
N LEU A 122 0.99 5.97 -13.18
CA LEU A 122 1.47 5.06 -12.14
C LEU A 122 0.48 3.91 -11.98
N ASN A 123 0.86 2.68 -12.34
CA ASN A 123 0.01 1.53 -12.03
C ASN A 123 0.19 1.13 -10.56
N VAL A 124 -0.90 0.75 -9.90
CA VAL A 124 -0.90 0.51 -8.45
C VAL A 124 -1.41 -0.88 -8.11
N GLY A 125 -0.64 -1.65 -7.33
CA GLY A 125 -1.08 -2.83 -6.61
C GLY A 125 -1.28 -2.47 -5.13
N LEU A 126 -2.51 -2.60 -4.64
CA LEU A 126 -2.89 -2.23 -3.28
C LEU A 126 -3.25 -3.48 -2.48
N PHE A 127 -2.49 -3.77 -1.43
CA PHE A 127 -2.65 -4.98 -0.63
C PHE A 127 -3.09 -4.64 0.80
N TYR A 128 -4.26 -5.14 1.19
CA TYR A 128 -4.76 -4.99 2.56
C TYR A 128 -4.76 -6.34 3.27
N THR A 129 -4.17 -6.43 4.46
CA THR A 129 -4.22 -7.65 5.26
C THR A 129 -5.02 -7.39 6.54
N MET A 130 -5.91 -8.30 6.89
CA MET A 130 -6.78 -8.12 8.05
C MET A 130 -7.09 -9.44 8.76
N ASN A 131 -7.35 -9.32 10.06
CA ASN A 131 -7.84 -10.46 10.85
C ASN A 131 -9.34 -10.72 10.61
N ALA A 132 -10.06 -9.72 10.12
CA ALA A 132 -11.48 -9.84 9.78
C ALA A 132 -11.68 -10.84 8.65
N PRO A 133 -12.78 -11.63 8.69
CA PRO A 133 -13.17 -12.47 7.57
C PRO A 133 -13.78 -11.64 6.42
N GLU A 134 -13.99 -12.28 5.30
CA GLU A 134 -14.42 -11.63 4.05
C GLU A 134 -15.80 -10.96 4.14
N ASP A 135 -16.74 -11.57 4.85
CA ASP A 135 -18.09 -11.03 5.08
C ASP A 135 -18.03 -9.68 5.83
N VAL A 136 -17.22 -9.59 6.89
CA VAL A 136 -17.00 -8.32 7.60
C VAL A 136 -16.35 -7.27 6.71
N TYR A 137 -15.44 -7.66 5.84
CA TYR A 137 -14.85 -6.74 4.87
C TYR A 137 -15.92 -6.18 3.93
N ASN A 138 -16.71 -7.04 3.33
CA ASN A 138 -17.74 -6.66 2.34
C ASN A 138 -18.83 -5.77 2.96
N GLU A 139 -19.21 -6.03 4.20
CA GLU A 139 -20.29 -5.30 4.87
C GLU A 139 -19.84 -3.98 5.51
N VAL A 140 -18.57 -3.91 5.95
CA VAL A 140 -18.13 -2.82 6.86
C VAL A 140 -16.98 -2.01 6.30
N TYR A 141 -16.04 -2.62 5.57
CA TYR A 141 -14.77 -1.97 5.23
C TYR A 141 -14.57 -1.64 3.76
N GLU A 142 -15.28 -2.33 2.86
CA GLU A 142 -15.04 -2.24 1.42
C GLU A 142 -15.21 -0.81 0.90
N GLU A 143 -16.30 -0.16 1.25
CA GLU A 143 -16.60 1.20 0.79
C GLU A 143 -15.55 2.21 1.26
N ASP A 144 -15.18 2.15 2.53
CA ASP A 144 -14.15 3.01 3.13
C ASP A 144 -12.75 2.78 2.50
N LEU A 145 -12.41 1.54 2.18
CA LEU A 145 -11.12 1.21 1.58
C LEU A 145 -11.09 1.56 0.09
N LYS A 146 -12.23 1.53 -0.59
CA LYS A 146 -12.38 1.96 -1.97
C LYS A 146 -12.14 3.46 -2.16
N GLU A 147 -12.40 4.28 -1.15
CA GLU A 147 -12.03 5.69 -1.19
C GLU A 147 -10.52 5.89 -1.40
N ASN A 148 -9.68 5.03 -0.83
CA ASN A 148 -8.24 5.11 -1.06
C ASN A 148 -7.86 4.80 -2.51
N GLU A 149 -8.58 3.89 -3.19
CA GLU A 149 -8.38 3.61 -4.61
C GLU A 149 -8.67 4.85 -5.46
N ASN A 150 -9.76 5.56 -5.13
CA ASN A 150 -10.18 6.76 -5.85
C ASN A 150 -9.11 7.86 -5.80
N LEU A 151 -8.34 7.96 -4.72
CA LEU A 151 -7.25 8.93 -4.62
C LEU A 151 -6.15 8.68 -5.66
N PHE A 152 -5.92 7.43 -6.04
CA PHE A 152 -4.94 7.08 -7.06
C PHE A 152 -5.35 7.50 -8.47
N ASN A 153 -6.62 7.86 -8.71
CA ASN A 153 -7.05 8.43 -10.00
C ASN A 153 -6.29 9.72 -10.34
N LEU A 154 -5.86 10.48 -9.32
CA LEU A 154 -5.01 11.67 -9.52
C LEU A 154 -3.61 11.35 -10.06
N LEU A 155 -3.21 10.09 -10.03
CA LEU A 155 -1.95 9.58 -10.61
C LEU A 155 -2.15 8.91 -11.98
N ASN A 156 -3.32 9.05 -12.59
CA ASN A 156 -3.73 8.35 -13.82
C ASN A 156 -3.54 6.82 -13.68
N ALA A 157 -3.77 6.30 -12.47
CA ALA A 157 -3.45 4.94 -12.10
C ALA A 157 -4.46 3.93 -12.65
N ASN A 158 -3.94 2.75 -13.04
CA ASN A 158 -4.73 1.54 -13.05
C ASN A 158 -4.47 0.81 -11.72
N VAL A 159 -5.50 0.69 -10.88
CA VAL A 159 -5.38 0.12 -9.53
C VAL A 159 -5.89 -1.32 -9.53
N ILE A 160 -5.13 -2.21 -8.91
CA ILE A 160 -5.57 -3.56 -8.56
C ILE A 160 -5.49 -3.67 -7.04
N THR A 161 -6.63 -3.79 -6.39
CA THR A 161 -6.72 -4.02 -4.94
C THR A 161 -6.87 -5.50 -4.65
N TYR A 162 -6.11 -5.98 -3.69
CA TYR A 162 -6.18 -7.35 -3.21
C TYR A 162 -6.28 -7.39 -1.68
N PRO A 163 -7.47 -7.60 -1.13
CA PRO A 163 -7.65 -7.83 0.30
C PRO A 163 -7.30 -9.27 0.68
N VAL A 164 -6.62 -9.44 1.82
CA VAL A 164 -6.24 -10.73 2.41
C VAL A 164 -6.90 -10.85 3.76
N PHE A 165 -7.82 -11.79 3.86
CA PHE A 165 -8.72 -11.93 4.98
C PHE A 165 -8.22 -12.91 6.04
N ASN A 166 -8.81 -12.84 7.23
CA ASN A 166 -8.71 -13.85 8.28
C ASN A 166 -7.25 -14.23 8.63
N THR A 167 -6.32 -13.28 8.48
CA THR A 167 -4.89 -13.52 8.71
C THR A 167 -4.58 -13.76 10.17
N LEU A 168 -3.53 -14.54 10.47
CA LEU A 168 -3.08 -14.78 11.83
C LEU A 168 -2.60 -13.49 12.51
N GLN A 169 -3.03 -13.27 13.76
CA GLN A 169 -2.53 -12.18 14.60
C GLN A 169 -1.20 -12.55 15.25
N VAL A 170 -1.07 -13.80 15.70
CA VAL A 170 0.08 -14.32 16.43
C VAL A 170 0.31 -15.79 16.05
N LYS A 171 1.49 -16.33 16.39
CA LYS A 171 1.80 -17.76 16.17
C LYS A 171 1.16 -18.67 17.22
N ASP A 172 0.97 -18.16 18.43
CA ASP A 172 0.51 -18.90 19.61
C ASP A 172 -0.46 -17.98 20.38
N TYR A 173 -1.75 -18.26 20.24
CA TYR A 173 -2.83 -17.47 20.83
C TYR A 173 -2.94 -17.65 22.33
N SER A 174 -2.46 -18.80 22.87
CA SER A 174 -2.51 -19.08 24.32
C SER A 174 -1.72 -18.07 25.17
N LYS A 175 -0.79 -17.35 24.56
CA LYS A 175 0.04 -16.33 25.22
C LYS A 175 -0.61 -14.96 25.32
N TYR A 176 -1.83 -14.79 24.80
CA TYR A 176 -2.47 -13.50 24.69
C TYR A 176 -3.95 -13.57 25.12
N HIS A 177 -4.50 -12.47 25.58
CA HIS A 177 -5.93 -12.33 25.84
C HIS A 177 -6.69 -12.20 24.51
N MET A 178 -6.93 -13.31 23.84
CA MET A 178 -7.53 -13.40 22.49
C MET A 178 -8.61 -14.49 22.41
N SER A 179 -9.35 -14.74 23.49
CA SER A 179 -10.36 -15.80 23.59
C SER A 179 -11.55 -15.65 22.63
N ALA A 180 -11.70 -14.48 22.00
CA ALA A 180 -12.71 -14.27 20.95
C ALA A 180 -12.36 -14.99 19.63
N PHE A 181 -11.12 -15.46 19.47
CA PHE A 181 -10.68 -16.17 18.27
C PHE A 181 -10.50 -17.65 18.53
N ASN A 182 -11.05 -18.49 17.67
CA ASN A 182 -10.71 -19.91 17.64
C ASN A 182 -9.35 -20.07 16.94
N GLU A 183 -8.34 -20.49 17.70
CA GLU A 183 -6.97 -20.64 17.19
C GLU A 183 -6.87 -21.72 16.13
N GLU A 184 -7.57 -22.85 16.30
CA GLU A 184 -7.52 -23.99 15.38
C GLU A 184 -8.10 -23.59 14.01
N ASP A 185 -9.29 -22.96 14.01
CA ASP A 185 -9.93 -22.48 12.79
C ASP A 185 -9.05 -21.43 12.06
N LYS A 186 -8.44 -20.52 12.82
CA LYS A 186 -7.51 -19.53 12.27
C LYS A 186 -6.29 -20.14 11.62
N LYS A 187 -5.70 -21.14 12.26
CA LYS A 187 -4.52 -21.86 11.75
C LYS A 187 -4.86 -22.69 10.52
N GLU A 188 -6.00 -23.38 10.53
CA GLU A 188 -6.46 -24.17 9.41
C GLU A 188 -6.75 -23.29 8.19
N PHE A 189 -7.50 -22.20 8.38
CA PHE A 189 -7.76 -21.24 7.31
C PHE A 189 -6.47 -20.68 6.74
N ASN A 190 -5.56 -20.22 7.59
CA ASN A 190 -4.28 -19.66 7.16
C ASN A 190 -3.44 -20.67 6.39
N LYS A 191 -3.39 -21.93 6.82
CA LYS A 191 -2.67 -23.00 6.14
C LYS A 191 -3.20 -23.24 4.72
N ASN A 192 -4.50 -23.13 4.52
CA ASN A 192 -5.16 -23.44 3.25
C ASN A 192 -5.27 -22.23 2.31
N GLN A 193 -5.40 -21.00 2.85
CA GLN A 193 -5.66 -19.81 2.07
C GLN A 193 -4.41 -18.94 1.85
N PHE A 194 -3.60 -18.71 2.89
CA PHE A 194 -2.48 -17.76 2.79
C PHE A 194 -1.44 -18.12 1.71
N PRO A 195 -1.15 -19.40 1.40
CA PRO A 195 -0.31 -19.73 0.24
C PRO A 195 -0.91 -19.30 -1.10
N LYS A 196 -2.24 -19.33 -1.25
CA LYS A 196 -2.93 -18.86 -2.46
C LYS A 196 -2.86 -17.33 -2.56
N ASP A 197 -2.98 -16.65 -1.41
CA ASP A 197 -2.85 -15.20 -1.35
C ASP A 197 -1.43 -14.75 -1.75
N LEU A 198 -0.40 -15.49 -1.33
CA LEU A 198 0.98 -15.27 -1.76
C LEU A 198 1.14 -15.45 -3.27
N GLU A 199 0.54 -16.52 -3.83
CA GLU A 199 0.57 -16.77 -5.28
C GLU A 199 -0.14 -15.67 -6.06
N GLU A 200 -1.29 -15.18 -5.58
CA GLU A 200 -2.00 -14.09 -6.22
C GLU A 200 -1.23 -12.78 -6.14
N ALA A 201 -0.62 -12.48 -4.99
CA ALA A 201 0.26 -11.31 -4.85
C ALA A 201 1.43 -11.36 -5.84
N PHE A 202 2.05 -12.53 -6.02
CA PHE A 202 3.08 -12.73 -7.05
C PHE A 202 2.55 -12.43 -8.45
N ARG A 203 1.37 -12.97 -8.80
CA ARG A 203 0.74 -12.74 -10.11
C ARG A 203 0.43 -11.27 -10.36
N ILE A 204 -0.07 -10.54 -9.35
CA ILE A 204 -0.34 -9.10 -9.44
C ILE A 204 0.96 -8.33 -9.68
N GLY A 205 2.02 -8.61 -8.90
CA GLY A 205 3.32 -8.00 -9.08
C GLY A 205 3.89 -8.21 -10.48
N ALA A 206 3.84 -9.45 -10.99
CA ALA A 206 4.28 -9.78 -12.34
C ALA A 206 3.40 -9.09 -13.42
N LYS A 207 2.08 -9.12 -13.27
CA LYS A 207 1.13 -8.53 -14.22
C LYS A 207 1.34 -7.04 -14.38
N LEU A 208 1.43 -6.30 -13.26
CA LEU A 208 1.59 -4.85 -13.28
C LEU A 208 2.97 -4.44 -13.82
N SER A 209 4.01 -5.23 -13.53
CA SER A 209 5.39 -4.90 -13.88
C SER A 209 5.82 -5.40 -15.27
N LYS A 210 4.95 -6.11 -15.98
CA LYS A 210 5.23 -6.60 -17.34
C LYS A 210 5.18 -5.44 -18.33
N LYS A 211 6.28 -5.25 -19.10
CA LYS A 211 6.25 -4.33 -20.23
C LYS A 211 5.18 -4.77 -21.23
N ILE A 212 4.26 -3.88 -21.54
CA ILE A 212 3.37 -4.05 -22.69
C ILE A 212 4.22 -3.77 -23.92
N LYS A 213 4.37 -4.78 -24.78
CA LYS A 213 5.07 -4.65 -26.06
C LYS A 213 4.26 -3.81 -27.04
#